data_216a3f2264b3658a44a02ab19d7333c0
#
_entry.id   216a3f2264b3658a44a02ab19d7333c0
#
_cell.length_a   1.000
_cell.length_b   1.000
_cell.length_c   1.000
_cell.angle_alpha   90.00
_cell.angle_beta   90.00
_cell.angle_gamma   90.00
#
_symmetry.space_group_name_H-M   'P 1'
#
loop_
_entity.id
_entity.type
_entity.pdbx_description
1 polymer ?
#
loop_
_entity_poly.entity_id
_entity_poly.type
_entity_poly.pdbx_seq_one_letter_code
_entity_poly.pdbx_strand_id
1 'polypeptide(L)'
;MKMALMVSDSHVARAGGDRLREQYGFVSVGEADVVVALGGDGFLLHCLHEAMRHADPKPMFGMNRGTVGFMMNDFREGQLADRIAAAKTFVLHPLQMTATTASGRVITSPAINEVSLLRETRQAAKIGIAIDGKTRMEELICDGVLVSTPAGSTAYNLSANGPILPLEAELLALTPISPFRPRRWRGALLPAASQIEFEVREARKRPVSAVADQMEVRDVAHVKVAMDRSIALELLFDPEYALDDRISLEQFAS
;
A
#
# COMPACT_ATOMS: atom_id res chain seq x y z
N MET A 1 -3.75 28.10 -7.67
CA MET A 1 -3.35 26.80 -7.09
C MET A 1 -1.86 26.86 -6.81
N LYS A 2 -1.47 26.63 -5.57
CA LYS A 2 -0.06 26.56 -5.13
C LYS A 2 0.40 25.10 -5.15
N MET A 3 1.54 24.83 -5.74
CA MET A 3 2.10 23.49 -5.86
C MET A 3 3.35 23.35 -5.00
N ALA A 4 3.52 22.23 -4.32
CA ALA A 4 4.81 21.84 -3.76
C ALA A 4 5.42 20.72 -4.63
N LEU A 5 6.74 20.60 -4.63
CA LEU A 5 7.45 19.57 -5.39
C LEU A 5 8.32 18.72 -4.46
N MET A 6 8.03 17.43 -4.40
CA MET A 6 8.86 16.41 -3.76
C MET A 6 9.54 15.56 -4.83
N VAL A 7 10.84 15.33 -4.71
CA VAL A 7 11.64 14.64 -5.73
C VAL A 7 12.44 13.53 -5.08
N SER A 8 12.40 12.35 -5.67
CA SER A 8 13.21 11.21 -5.20
C SER A 8 14.70 11.43 -5.48
N ASP A 9 15.55 10.70 -4.77
CA ASP A 9 17.01 10.83 -4.86
C ASP A 9 17.63 10.32 -6.16
N SER A 10 16.83 9.69 -7.06
CA SER A 10 17.35 9.21 -8.33
C SER A 10 17.82 10.35 -9.24
N HIS A 11 18.92 10.13 -9.97
CA HIS A 11 19.44 11.13 -10.91
C HIS A 11 18.38 11.59 -11.94
N VAL A 12 17.58 10.64 -12.44
CA VAL A 12 16.53 10.92 -13.45
C VAL A 12 15.42 11.80 -12.87
N ALA A 13 15.00 11.56 -11.61
CA ALA A 13 13.99 12.36 -10.94
C ALA A 13 14.54 13.78 -10.63
N ARG A 14 15.76 13.88 -10.12
CA ARG A 14 16.40 15.18 -9.83
C ARG A 14 16.47 16.06 -11.08
N ALA A 15 16.99 15.51 -12.21
CA ALA A 15 17.04 16.24 -13.47
C ALA A 15 15.63 16.67 -13.97
N GLY A 16 14.61 15.84 -13.78
CA GLY A 16 13.22 16.22 -14.06
C GLY A 16 12.70 17.31 -13.13
N GLY A 17 13.03 17.20 -11.84
CA GLY A 17 12.65 18.20 -10.84
C GLY A 17 13.25 19.58 -11.09
N ASP A 18 14.51 19.64 -11.54
CA ASP A 18 15.18 20.91 -11.88
C ASP A 18 14.48 21.59 -13.07
N ARG A 19 14.12 20.83 -14.13
CA ARG A 19 13.36 21.37 -15.25
C ARG A 19 11.97 21.89 -14.85
N LEU A 20 11.30 21.19 -13.92
CA LEU A 20 10.03 21.68 -13.40
C LEU A 20 10.19 22.97 -12.59
N ARG A 21 11.26 23.11 -11.79
CA ARG A 21 11.55 24.34 -11.03
C ARG A 21 11.89 25.53 -11.92
N GLU A 22 12.46 25.29 -13.10
CA GLU A 22 12.71 26.35 -14.09
C GLU A 22 11.41 26.89 -14.71
N GLN A 23 10.37 26.05 -14.80
CA GLN A 23 9.11 26.40 -15.48
C GLN A 23 8.01 26.85 -14.50
N TYR A 24 8.03 26.34 -13.25
CA TYR A 24 6.95 26.56 -12.28
C TYR A 24 7.51 27.06 -10.95
N GLY A 25 6.74 27.95 -10.31
CA GLY A 25 6.97 28.33 -8.92
C GLY A 25 6.41 27.28 -7.96
N PHE A 26 7.26 26.73 -7.09
CA PHE A 26 6.83 25.81 -6.03
C PHE A 26 6.95 26.47 -4.67
N VAL A 27 6.04 26.11 -3.76
CA VAL A 27 6.02 26.56 -2.36
C VAL A 27 6.38 25.38 -1.43
N SER A 28 6.47 25.66 -0.13
CA SER A 28 6.60 24.57 0.86
C SER A 28 5.36 23.69 0.90
N VAL A 29 5.50 22.43 1.33
CA VAL A 29 4.36 21.48 1.44
C VAL A 29 3.23 22.05 2.30
N GLY A 30 3.57 22.76 3.39
CA GLY A 30 2.58 23.36 4.30
C GLY A 30 1.75 24.50 3.68
N GLU A 31 2.27 25.17 2.63
CA GLU A 31 1.60 26.27 1.94
C GLU A 31 0.90 25.83 0.65
N ALA A 32 1.10 24.58 0.25
CA ALA A 32 0.60 24.07 -1.02
C ALA A 32 -0.88 23.63 -0.93
N ASP A 33 -1.56 23.76 -2.06
CA ASP A 33 -2.87 23.18 -2.30
C ASP A 33 -2.74 21.71 -2.78
N VAL A 34 -1.62 21.37 -3.45
CA VAL A 34 -1.32 20.05 -4.02
C VAL A 34 0.18 19.76 -3.97
N VAL A 35 0.53 18.50 -3.77
CA VAL A 35 1.93 18.02 -3.79
C VAL A 35 2.18 17.25 -5.07
N VAL A 36 3.18 17.67 -5.83
CA VAL A 36 3.71 16.93 -6.99
C VAL A 36 4.82 16.01 -6.51
N ALA A 37 4.63 14.71 -6.61
CA ALA A 37 5.63 13.71 -6.22
C ALA A 37 6.32 13.16 -7.48
N LEU A 38 7.62 13.40 -7.64
CA LEU A 38 8.42 12.99 -8.79
C LEU A 38 9.36 11.84 -8.44
N GLY A 39 9.03 10.64 -8.90
CA GLY A 39 9.78 9.43 -8.57
C GLY A 39 9.17 8.17 -9.16
N GLY A 40 9.19 7.06 -8.44
CA GLY A 40 8.45 5.84 -8.71
C GLY A 40 7.44 5.57 -7.60
N ASP A 41 6.69 4.45 -7.69
CA ASP A 41 5.64 4.09 -6.71
C ASP A 41 6.17 4.04 -5.26
N GLY A 42 7.38 3.50 -5.03
CA GLY A 42 7.98 3.47 -3.70
C GLY A 42 8.24 4.87 -3.12
N PHE A 43 8.56 5.86 -3.96
CA PHE A 43 8.70 7.24 -3.52
C PHE A 43 7.35 7.90 -3.25
N LEU A 44 6.34 7.63 -4.11
CA LEU A 44 4.98 8.09 -3.85
C LEU A 44 4.46 7.53 -2.53
N LEU A 45 4.66 6.24 -2.27
CA LEU A 45 4.30 5.59 -1.01
C LEU A 45 4.96 6.31 0.19
N HIS A 46 6.26 6.66 0.07
CA HIS A 46 6.95 7.45 1.10
C HIS A 46 6.29 8.82 1.30
N CYS A 47 5.96 9.55 0.23
CA CYS A 47 5.28 10.84 0.31
C CYS A 47 3.90 10.73 0.97
N LEU A 48 3.15 9.67 0.68
CA LEU A 48 1.85 9.42 1.29
C LEU A 48 1.97 9.09 2.79
N HIS A 49 3.01 8.33 3.20
CA HIS A 49 3.31 8.10 4.61
C HIS A 49 3.66 9.37 5.35
N GLU A 50 4.43 10.28 4.74
CA GLU A 50 4.71 11.60 5.32
C GLU A 50 3.43 12.43 5.43
N ALA A 51 2.56 12.40 4.41
CA ALA A 51 1.29 13.12 4.44
C ALA A 51 0.37 12.66 5.58
N MET A 52 0.33 11.37 5.91
CA MET A 52 -0.46 10.85 7.03
C MET A 52 -0.05 11.39 8.40
N ARG A 53 1.13 12.02 8.52
CA ARG A 53 1.57 12.66 9.77
C ARG A 53 0.95 14.04 9.98
N HIS A 54 0.29 14.57 8.97
CA HIS A 54 -0.38 15.87 9.02
C HIS A 54 -1.89 15.69 9.19
N ALA A 55 -2.51 16.61 9.92
CA ALA A 55 -3.96 16.57 10.15
C ALA A 55 -4.79 16.83 8.88
N ASP A 56 -4.18 17.46 7.86
CA ASP A 56 -4.78 17.80 6.58
C ASP A 56 -3.83 17.37 5.45
N PRO A 57 -3.84 16.06 5.07
CA PRO A 57 -3.02 15.56 3.98
C PRO A 57 -3.37 16.25 2.67
N LYS A 58 -2.37 16.78 1.96
CA LYS A 58 -2.61 17.44 0.68
C LYS A 58 -2.78 16.40 -0.43
N PRO A 59 -3.65 16.67 -1.42
CA PRO A 59 -3.76 15.85 -2.63
C PRO A 59 -2.40 15.68 -3.30
N MET A 60 -2.12 14.47 -3.82
CA MET A 60 -0.85 14.14 -4.46
C MET A 60 -1.02 13.84 -5.94
N PHE A 61 -0.21 14.51 -6.76
CA PHE A 61 -0.06 14.25 -8.18
C PHE A 61 1.30 13.59 -8.43
N GLY A 62 1.31 12.26 -8.51
CA GLY A 62 2.53 11.50 -8.78
C GLY A 62 2.92 11.55 -10.24
N MET A 63 4.20 11.80 -10.57
CA MET A 63 4.75 11.66 -11.93
C MET A 63 5.90 10.66 -11.95
N ASN A 64 5.83 9.68 -12.85
CA ASN A 64 6.79 8.58 -12.91
C ASN A 64 8.14 9.00 -13.50
N ARG A 65 9.19 8.81 -12.71
CA ARG A 65 10.61 8.88 -13.14
C ARG A 65 11.38 7.62 -12.74
N GLY A 66 10.63 6.52 -12.49
CA GLY A 66 11.15 5.17 -12.30
C GLY A 66 10.96 4.29 -13.55
N THR A 67 10.99 2.98 -13.36
CA THR A 67 10.81 1.99 -14.45
C THR A 67 9.34 1.82 -14.83
N VAL A 68 8.51 1.40 -13.88
CA VAL A 68 7.06 1.24 -14.06
C VAL A 68 6.41 1.87 -12.82
N GLY A 69 5.31 2.59 -13.01
CA GLY A 69 4.56 3.18 -11.90
C GLY A 69 3.08 2.90 -12.07
N PHE A 70 2.48 2.11 -11.17
CA PHE A 70 1.04 1.84 -11.20
C PHE A 70 0.21 3.00 -10.67
N MET A 71 0.75 3.70 -9.65
CA MET A 71 0.07 4.82 -9.01
C MET A 71 0.60 6.19 -9.48
N MET A 72 1.34 6.24 -10.59
CA MET A 72 2.00 7.45 -11.08
C MET A 72 1.52 7.83 -12.46
N ASN A 73 1.28 9.12 -12.69
CA ASN A 73 1.06 9.66 -14.03
C ASN A 73 2.36 9.64 -14.86
N ASP A 74 2.22 9.74 -16.17
CA ASP A 74 3.37 9.90 -17.04
C ASP A 74 4.06 11.25 -16.80
N PHE A 75 5.39 11.25 -16.84
CA PHE A 75 6.16 12.47 -16.73
C PHE A 75 5.99 13.32 -17.99
N ARG A 76 5.45 14.51 -17.81
CA ARG A 76 5.35 15.56 -18.83
C ARG A 76 5.66 16.90 -18.17
N GLU A 77 6.53 17.70 -18.77
CA GLU A 77 6.96 18.98 -18.19
C GLU A 77 5.93 20.09 -18.39
N GLY A 78 5.25 20.09 -19.52
CA GLY A 78 4.27 21.11 -19.88
C GLY A 78 2.88 20.93 -19.24
N GLN A 79 2.15 22.04 -19.14
CA GLN A 79 0.73 22.07 -18.74
C GLN A 79 0.43 21.45 -17.36
N LEU A 80 1.40 21.47 -16.43
CA LEU A 80 1.25 20.80 -15.13
C LEU A 80 0.04 21.33 -14.34
N ALA A 81 -0.16 22.64 -14.30
CA ALA A 81 -1.28 23.24 -13.59
C ALA A 81 -2.65 22.85 -14.19
N ASP A 82 -2.73 22.79 -15.52
CA ASP A 82 -3.96 22.40 -16.24
C ASP A 82 -4.26 20.92 -16.04
N ARG A 83 -3.22 20.07 -16.09
CA ARG A 83 -3.33 18.62 -15.81
C ARG A 83 -3.87 18.37 -14.42
N ILE A 84 -3.30 19.03 -13.40
CA ILE A 84 -3.75 18.90 -12.01
C ILE A 84 -5.19 19.42 -11.86
N ALA A 85 -5.53 20.54 -12.49
CA ALA A 85 -6.89 21.10 -12.42
C ALA A 85 -7.95 20.19 -13.08
N ALA A 86 -7.55 19.42 -14.10
CA ALA A 86 -8.42 18.47 -14.80
C ALA A 86 -8.36 17.05 -14.23
N ALA A 87 -7.49 16.78 -13.25
CA ALA A 87 -7.24 15.44 -12.73
C ALA A 87 -8.48 14.80 -12.10
N LYS A 88 -8.59 13.49 -12.24
CA LYS A 88 -9.52 12.66 -11.48
C LYS A 88 -8.92 12.37 -10.11
N THR A 89 -9.73 12.50 -9.07
CA THR A 89 -9.32 12.21 -7.68
C THR A 89 -9.73 10.79 -7.29
N PHE A 90 -8.78 10.04 -6.76
CA PHE A 90 -9.02 8.74 -6.10
C PHE A 90 -8.66 8.86 -4.62
N VAL A 91 -9.53 8.36 -3.76
CA VAL A 91 -9.32 8.41 -2.31
C VAL A 91 -8.84 7.06 -1.83
N LEU A 92 -7.68 7.03 -1.19
CA LEU A 92 -7.11 5.85 -0.55
C LEU A 92 -7.32 5.91 0.96
N HIS A 93 -7.73 4.80 1.55
CA HIS A 93 -7.76 4.61 2.99
C HIS A 93 -6.72 3.55 3.37
N PRO A 94 -5.78 3.84 4.29
CA PRO A 94 -4.79 2.86 4.70
C PRO A 94 -5.40 1.76 5.55
N LEU A 95 -4.72 0.62 5.63
CA LEU A 95 -4.94 -0.35 6.69
C LEU A 95 -4.30 0.14 7.98
N GLN A 96 -4.91 -0.16 9.11
CA GLN A 96 -4.30 -0.05 10.44
C GLN A 96 -3.91 -1.44 10.92
N MET A 97 -2.62 -1.69 11.06
CA MET A 97 -2.08 -2.86 11.73
C MET A 97 -2.01 -2.59 13.25
N THR A 98 -2.48 -3.53 14.06
CA THR A 98 -2.19 -3.59 15.49
C THR A 98 -1.54 -4.93 15.79
N ALA A 99 -0.23 -4.93 16.04
CA ALA A 99 0.56 -6.12 16.31
C ALA A 99 0.85 -6.24 17.81
N THR A 100 0.58 -7.41 18.38
CA THR A 100 0.95 -7.77 19.76
C THR A 100 2.06 -8.80 19.70
N THR A 101 3.22 -8.48 20.27
CA THR A 101 4.37 -9.39 20.32
C THR A 101 4.17 -10.51 21.35
N ALA A 102 4.98 -11.55 21.29
CA ALA A 102 5.00 -12.63 22.29
C ALA A 102 5.36 -12.14 23.71
N SER A 103 5.99 -10.95 23.83
CA SER A 103 6.26 -10.30 25.13
C SER A 103 5.11 -9.41 25.61
N GLY A 104 4.03 -9.28 24.85
CA GLY A 104 2.86 -8.46 25.19
C GLY A 104 2.97 -6.98 24.75
N ARG A 105 4.04 -6.56 24.07
CA ARG A 105 4.15 -5.20 23.53
C ARG A 105 3.18 -5.02 22.36
N VAL A 106 2.43 -3.93 22.37
CA VAL A 106 1.49 -3.56 21.30
C VAL A 106 2.09 -2.45 20.44
N ILE A 107 2.07 -2.62 19.15
CA ILE A 107 2.58 -1.67 18.16
C ILE A 107 1.51 -1.47 17.09
N THR A 108 1.21 -0.23 16.75
CA THR A 108 0.30 0.13 15.67
C THR A 108 1.07 0.80 14.53
N SER A 109 0.69 0.51 13.29
CA SER A 109 1.26 1.15 12.11
C SER A 109 0.25 1.16 10.97
N PRO A 110 0.13 2.26 10.20
CA PRO A 110 -0.65 2.28 8.98
C PRO A 110 0.10 1.55 7.85
N ALA A 111 -0.67 1.02 6.89
CA ALA A 111 -0.15 0.50 5.63
C ALA A 111 -1.05 0.93 4.47
N ILE A 112 -0.47 1.50 3.43
CA ILE A 112 -1.18 1.93 2.22
C ILE A 112 -1.35 0.74 1.27
N ASN A 113 -0.31 -0.09 1.12
CA ASN A 113 -0.34 -1.26 0.26
C ASN A 113 -0.87 -2.50 1.00
N GLU A 114 -0.12 -3.02 1.95
CA GLU A 114 -0.47 -4.28 2.63
C GLU A 114 0.11 -4.39 4.03
N VAL A 115 -0.54 -5.24 4.81
CA VAL A 115 0.02 -5.82 6.03
C VAL A 115 0.33 -7.28 5.75
N SER A 116 1.60 -7.68 5.90
CA SER A 116 2.05 -9.06 5.69
C SER A 116 2.61 -9.68 6.97
N LEU A 117 2.35 -10.98 7.16
CA LEU A 117 2.98 -11.81 8.18
C LEU A 117 3.92 -12.79 7.50
N LEU A 118 5.17 -12.88 7.95
CA LEU A 118 6.19 -13.74 7.38
C LEU A 118 6.91 -14.52 8.48
N ARG A 119 7.19 -15.80 8.23
CA ARG A 119 8.03 -16.61 9.11
C ARG A 119 9.45 -16.03 9.21
N GLU A 120 10.00 -16.00 10.41
CA GLU A 120 11.37 -15.50 10.65
C GLU A 120 12.44 -16.59 10.51
N THR A 121 12.03 -17.85 10.48
CA THR A 121 12.94 -18.99 10.40
C THR A 121 12.58 -19.90 9.23
N ARG A 122 13.37 -20.94 9.00
CA ARG A 122 13.09 -21.95 7.98
C ARG A 122 11.87 -22.85 8.30
N GLN A 123 11.35 -22.81 9.51
CA GLN A 123 10.10 -23.54 9.84
C GLN A 123 8.90 -22.76 9.32
N ALA A 124 7.93 -23.46 8.72
CA ALA A 124 6.70 -22.85 8.26
C ALA A 124 5.96 -22.17 9.41
N ALA A 125 5.35 -21.02 9.16
CA ALA A 125 4.44 -20.38 10.08
C ALA A 125 3.16 -21.21 10.23
N LYS A 126 2.53 -21.12 11.39
CA LYS A 126 1.20 -21.65 11.68
C LYS A 126 0.31 -20.50 12.15
N ILE A 127 -0.68 -20.14 11.37
CA ILE A 127 -1.47 -18.93 11.59
C ILE A 127 -2.95 -19.28 11.60
N GLY A 128 -3.63 -18.95 12.71
CA GLY A 128 -5.09 -18.95 12.76
C GLY A 128 -5.63 -17.66 12.16
N ILE A 129 -6.78 -17.71 11.48
CA ILE A 129 -7.40 -16.54 10.85
C ILE A 129 -8.83 -16.40 11.33
N ALA A 130 -9.16 -15.23 11.87
CA ALA A 130 -10.53 -14.85 12.16
C ALA A 130 -10.92 -13.61 11.34
N ILE A 131 -12.19 -13.51 10.97
CA ILE A 131 -12.77 -12.38 10.26
C ILE A 131 -14.03 -11.96 11.00
N ASP A 132 -14.09 -10.69 11.39
CA ASP A 132 -15.20 -10.11 12.16
C ASP A 132 -15.54 -10.94 13.42
N GLY A 133 -14.47 -11.32 14.16
CA GLY A 133 -14.56 -12.11 15.41
C GLY A 133 -14.92 -13.59 15.20
N LYS A 134 -15.04 -14.08 13.96
CA LYS A 134 -15.38 -15.47 13.68
C LYS A 134 -14.17 -16.19 13.09
N THR A 135 -13.72 -17.26 13.73
CA THR A 135 -12.66 -18.13 13.20
C THR A 135 -13.10 -18.70 11.84
N ARG A 136 -12.31 -18.40 10.79
CA ARG A 136 -12.51 -18.88 9.44
C ARG A 136 -11.52 -19.98 9.05
N MET A 137 -10.36 -19.96 9.67
CA MET A 137 -9.33 -20.97 9.48
C MET A 137 -8.59 -21.20 10.81
N GLU A 138 -8.66 -22.41 11.32
CA GLU A 138 -8.01 -22.78 12.57
C GLU A 138 -6.49 -22.77 12.45
N GLU A 139 -5.95 -23.27 11.34
CA GLU A 139 -4.51 -23.31 11.08
C GLU A 139 -4.20 -23.23 9.59
N LEU A 140 -3.49 -22.20 9.19
CA LEU A 140 -2.80 -22.07 7.91
C LEU A 140 -1.31 -22.36 8.14
N ILE A 141 -0.77 -23.38 7.45
CA ILE A 141 0.67 -23.68 7.45
C ILE A 141 1.24 -23.11 6.14
N CYS A 142 2.14 -22.13 6.24
CA CYS A 142 2.60 -21.32 5.11
C CYS A 142 3.96 -20.67 5.38
N ASP A 143 4.49 -19.95 4.40
CA ASP A 143 5.58 -19.00 4.63
C ASP A 143 5.08 -17.68 5.22
N GLY A 144 3.82 -17.34 4.92
CA GLY A 144 3.17 -16.12 5.41
C GLY A 144 1.76 -15.96 4.88
N VAL A 145 1.17 -14.82 5.19
CA VAL A 145 -0.14 -14.36 4.71
C VAL A 145 -0.15 -12.84 4.70
N LEU A 146 -0.88 -12.24 3.79
CA LEU A 146 -1.02 -10.79 3.74
C LEU A 146 -2.48 -10.35 3.55
N VAL A 147 -2.75 -9.11 3.97
CA VAL A 147 -3.98 -8.37 3.66
C VAL A 147 -3.57 -7.16 2.85
N SER A 148 -4.10 -7.03 1.64
CA SER A 148 -3.80 -5.92 0.74
C SER A 148 -5.02 -5.06 0.47
N THR A 149 -4.78 -3.75 0.36
CA THR A 149 -5.72 -2.78 -0.20
C THR A 149 -5.81 -2.93 -1.72
N PRO A 150 -6.78 -2.29 -2.39
CA PRO A 150 -6.77 -2.17 -3.85
C PRO A 150 -5.47 -1.54 -4.39
N ALA A 151 -4.95 -0.49 -3.74
CA ALA A 151 -3.70 0.17 -4.14
C ALA A 151 -2.50 -0.78 -4.07
N GLY A 152 -2.42 -1.62 -3.03
CA GLY A 152 -1.37 -2.62 -2.84
C GLY A 152 -1.57 -3.90 -3.64
N SER A 153 -2.70 -4.07 -4.32
CA SER A 153 -3.01 -5.32 -5.03
C SER A 153 -2.02 -5.64 -6.15
N THR A 154 -1.38 -4.64 -6.73
CA THR A 154 -0.32 -4.75 -7.74
C THR A 154 1.11 -4.83 -7.16
N ALA A 155 1.25 -4.73 -5.82
CA ALA A 155 2.53 -4.80 -5.12
C ALA A 155 2.84 -6.25 -4.66
N TYR A 156 3.14 -6.46 -3.39
CA TYR A 156 3.48 -7.78 -2.86
C TYR A 156 2.34 -8.80 -3.02
N ASN A 157 1.09 -8.35 -2.96
CA ASN A 157 -0.06 -9.19 -3.22
C ASN A 157 0.02 -9.89 -4.60
N LEU A 158 0.39 -9.17 -5.66
CA LEU A 158 0.56 -9.73 -7.00
C LEU A 158 1.70 -10.77 -7.02
N SER A 159 2.83 -10.48 -6.39
CA SER A 159 3.95 -11.41 -6.27
C SER A 159 3.59 -12.69 -5.50
N ALA A 160 2.62 -12.60 -4.57
CA ALA A 160 2.07 -13.74 -3.86
C ALA A 160 0.93 -14.45 -4.63
N ASN A 161 0.72 -14.12 -5.90
CA ASN A 161 -0.38 -14.60 -6.75
C ASN A 161 -1.77 -14.24 -6.22
N GLY A 162 -1.89 -13.12 -5.53
CA GLY A 162 -3.17 -12.53 -5.15
C GLY A 162 -3.86 -11.85 -6.34
N PRO A 163 -5.17 -11.60 -6.25
CA PRO A 163 -5.92 -10.93 -7.30
C PRO A 163 -5.56 -9.44 -7.37
N ILE A 164 -5.54 -8.88 -8.56
CA ILE A 164 -5.50 -7.43 -8.77
C ILE A 164 -6.90 -6.88 -8.55
N LEU A 165 -7.00 -5.80 -7.76
CA LEU A 165 -8.26 -5.12 -7.45
C LEU A 165 -8.29 -3.75 -8.13
N PRO A 166 -9.44 -3.35 -8.71
CA PRO A 166 -9.65 -1.96 -9.12
C PRO A 166 -9.46 -1.02 -7.93
N LEU A 167 -8.87 0.16 -8.16
CA LEU A 167 -8.51 1.08 -7.06
C LEU A 167 -9.73 1.53 -6.24
N GLU A 168 -10.89 1.66 -6.88
CA GLU A 168 -12.17 2.04 -6.25
C GLU A 168 -12.92 0.85 -5.63
N ALA A 169 -12.37 -0.36 -5.69
CA ALA A 169 -13.05 -1.53 -5.13
C ALA A 169 -13.14 -1.46 -3.61
N GLU A 170 -14.33 -1.62 -3.07
CA GLU A 170 -14.60 -1.72 -1.63
C GLU A 170 -14.27 -3.13 -1.11
N LEU A 171 -13.06 -3.61 -1.41
CA LEU A 171 -12.57 -4.95 -1.12
C LEU A 171 -11.16 -4.92 -0.54
N LEU A 172 -10.82 -5.97 0.19
CA LEU A 172 -9.47 -6.34 0.61
C LEU A 172 -9.12 -7.71 0.05
N ALA A 173 -7.86 -7.90 -0.35
CA ALA A 173 -7.36 -9.21 -0.72
C ALA A 173 -6.65 -9.83 0.49
N LEU A 174 -7.10 -11.01 0.92
CA LEU A 174 -6.42 -11.86 1.90
C LEU A 174 -5.71 -12.97 1.14
N THR A 175 -4.37 -12.92 1.07
CA THR A 175 -3.57 -13.77 0.18
C THR A 175 -2.53 -14.56 0.97
N PRO A 176 -2.48 -15.90 0.85
CA PRO A 176 -1.44 -16.71 1.47
C PRO A 176 -0.13 -16.64 0.69
N ILE A 177 0.98 -16.74 1.38
CA ILE A 177 2.32 -16.81 0.80
C ILE A 177 2.83 -18.24 0.93
N SER A 178 3.00 -18.93 -0.19
CA SER A 178 3.47 -20.32 -0.25
C SER A 178 2.71 -21.26 0.71
N PRO A 179 1.36 -21.39 0.62
CA PRO A 179 0.59 -22.21 1.54
C PRO A 179 0.92 -23.70 1.38
N PHE A 180 1.30 -24.35 2.49
CA PHE A 180 1.53 -25.79 2.53
C PHE A 180 0.25 -26.57 2.89
N ARG A 181 -0.55 -26.05 3.82
CA ARG A 181 -1.87 -26.57 4.21
C ARG A 181 -2.78 -25.43 4.64
N PRO A 182 -4.03 -25.36 4.11
CA PRO A 182 -4.60 -26.15 3.01
C PRO A 182 -3.94 -25.78 1.65
N ARG A 183 -3.48 -26.76 0.88
CA ARG A 183 -2.72 -26.53 -0.38
C ARG A 183 -3.53 -25.86 -1.49
N ARG A 184 -4.84 -25.95 -1.48
CA ARG A 184 -5.72 -25.41 -2.54
C ARG A 184 -6.31 -24.05 -2.16
N TRP A 185 -6.06 -23.57 -0.96
CA TRP A 185 -6.55 -22.27 -0.55
C TRP A 185 -5.75 -21.17 -1.26
N ARG A 186 -6.46 -20.32 -1.97
CA ARG A 186 -5.88 -19.26 -2.77
C ARG A 186 -6.04 -17.87 -2.13
N GLY A 187 -6.63 -17.82 -0.94
CA GLY A 187 -7.00 -16.57 -0.29
C GLY A 187 -8.50 -16.29 -0.39
N ALA A 188 -8.86 -15.08 -0.06
CA ALA A 188 -10.25 -14.62 -0.11
C ALA A 188 -10.32 -13.14 -0.44
N LEU A 189 -11.41 -12.72 -1.08
CA LEU A 189 -11.79 -11.31 -1.18
C LEU A 189 -12.76 -11.02 -0.02
N LEU A 190 -12.48 -9.93 0.69
CA LEU A 190 -13.24 -9.52 1.85
C LEU A 190 -13.79 -8.11 1.64
N PRO A 191 -14.97 -7.77 2.18
CA PRO A 191 -15.43 -6.38 2.22
C PRO A 191 -14.38 -5.48 2.89
N ALA A 192 -14.20 -4.27 2.41
CA ALA A 192 -13.23 -3.30 2.96
C ALA A 192 -13.48 -2.97 4.45
N ALA A 193 -14.71 -3.13 4.93
CA ALA A 193 -15.08 -2.92 6.32
C ALA A 193 -14.73 -4.09 7.25
N SER A 194 -14.24 -5.23 6.71
CA SER A 194 -13.90 -6.40 7.52
C SER A 194 -12.70 -6.16 8.41
N GLN A 195 -12.74 -6.71 9.61
CA GLN A 195 -11.62 -6.81 10.53
C GLN A 195 -11.00 -8.20 10.44
N ILE A 196 -9.72 -8.27 10.14
CA ILE A 196 -8.96 -9.52 10.01
C ILE A 196 -8.06 -9.67 11.23
N GLU A 197 -8.07 -10.86 11.83
CA GLU A 197 -7.21 -11.17 12.96
C GLU A 197 -6.40 -12.43 12.66
N PHE A 198 -5.10 -12.35 12.97
CA PHE A 198 -4.14 -13.44 12.84
C PHE A 198 -3.63 -13.84 14.22
N GLU A 199 -3.72 -15.11 14.54
CA GLU A 199 -3.12 -15.69 15.74
C GLU A 199 -1.94 -16.57 15.34
N VAL A 200 -0.74 -16.24 15.80
CA VAL A 200 0.46 -17.05 15.53
C VAL A 200 0.49 -18.24 16.49
N ARG A 201 0.31 -19.44 15.93
CA ARG A 201 0.40 -20.69 16.68
C ARG A 201 1.85 -21.09 16.92
N GLU A 202 2.16 -21.62 18.07
CA GLU A 202 3.52 -22.04 18.44
C GLU A 202 4.57 -20.89 18.27
N ALA A 203 4.22 -19.63 18.57
CA ALA A 203 5.05 -18.45 18.30
C ALA A 203 6.52 -18.57 18.76
N ARG A 204 6.78 -19.18 19.93
CA ARG A 204 8.16 -19.39 20.43
C ARG A 204 8.98 -20.30 19.54
N LYS A 205 8.37 -21.29 18.88
CA LYS A 205 9.04 -22.27 18.02
C LYS A 205 9.05 -21.81 16.57
N ARG A 206 8.06 -21.04 16.17
CA ARG A 206 7.77 -20.58 14.81
C ARG A 206 7.55 -19.08 14.81
N PRO A 207 8.58 -18.28 15.12
CA PRO A 207 8.43 -16.84 15.18
C PRO A 207 8.03 -16.27 13.83
N VAL A 208 7.20 -15.22 13.89
CA VAL A 208 6.62 -14.54 12.73
C VAL A 208 6.80 -13.04 12.92
N SER A 209 7.24 -12.36 11.86
CA SER A 209 7.21 -10.91 11.76
C SER A 209 5.94 -10.44 11.09
N ALA A 210 5.40 -9.30 11.52
CA ALA A 210 4.37 -8.55 10.80
C ALA A 210 4.97 -7.28 10.22
N VAL A 211 4.63 -6.97 8.97
CA VAL A 211 5.13 -5.80 8.24
C VAL A 211 3.96 -4.99 7.72
N ALA A 212 3.90 -3.71 8.07
CA ALA A 212 2.97 -2.73 7.52
C ALA A 212 3.76 -1.82 6.56
N ASP A 213 3.64 -2.04 5.26
CA ASP A 213 4.47 -1.44 4.21
C ASP A 213 5.97 -1.56 4.51
N GLN A 214 6.55 -0.61 5.26
CA GLN A 214 7.97 -0.57 5.59
C GLN A 214 8.26 -0.82 7.09
N MET A 215 7.22 -0.89 7.93
CA MET A 215 7.35 -1.04 9.38
C MET A 215 7.28 -2.50 9.79
N GLU A 216 8.41 -3.09 10.15
CA GLU A 216 8.52 -4.47 10.64
C GLU A 216 8.35 -4.54 12.17
N VAL A 217 7.53 -5.49 12.63
CA VAL A 217 7.40 -5.89 14.03
C VAL A 217 7.69 -7.37 14.13
N ARG A 218 8.74 -7.73 14.87
CA ARG A 218 9.17 -9.12 15.03
C ARG A 218 8.53 -9.81 16.23
N ASP A 219 8.58 -11.15 16.23
CA ASP A 219 8.07 -12.00 17.31
C ASP A 219 6.60 -11.72 17.64
N VAL A 220 5.75 -11.54 16.62
CA VAL A 220 4.32 -11.29 16.86
C VAL A 220 3.59 -12.55 17.29
N ALA A 221 2.65 -12.38 18.22
CA ALA A 221 1.74 -13.44 18.67
C ALA A 221 0.32 -13.24 18.10
N HIS A 222 -0.10 -11.99 17.95
CA HIS A 222 -1.42 -11.63 17.42
C HIS A 222 -1.31 -10.36 16.59
N VAL A 223 -1.98 -10.34 15.44
CA VAL A 223 -2.05 -9.16 14.57
C VAL A 223 -3.48 -8.93 14.14
N LYS A 224 -3.94 -7.71 14.32
CA LYS A 224 -5.24 -7.23 13.87
C LYS A 224 -5.05 -6.23 12.74
N VAL A 225 -5.84 -6.38 11.68
CA VAL A 225 -5.81 -5.51 10.50
C VAL A 225 -7.23 -5.07 10.18
N ALA A 226 -7.42 -3.78 10.00
CA ALA A 226 -8.67 -3.18 9.53
C ALA A 226 -8.36 -1.92 8.71
N MET A 227 -9.24 -1.54 7.80
CA MET A 227 -9.12 -0.28 7.07
C MET A 227 -9.43 0.90 8.01
N ASP A 228 -8.55 1.91 8.02
CA ASP A 228 -8.76 3.15 8.76
C ASP A 228 -9.39 4.21 7.85
N ARG A 229 -10.69 4.36 7.93
CA ARG A 229 -11.43 5.35 7.14
C ARG A 229 -11.36 6.78 7.70
N SER A 230 -10.74 6.99 8.85
CA SER A 230 -10.49 8.32 9.39
C SER A 230 -9.37 9.05 8.62
N ILE A 231 -8.51 8.31 7.93
CA ILE A 231 -7.45 8.82 7.07
C ILE A 231 -7.92 8.71 5.62
N ALA A 232 -7.91 9.83 4.90
CA ALA A 232 -8.21 9.91 3.48
C ALA A 232 -7.01 10.53 2.75
N LEU A 233 -6.43 9.80 1.81
CA LEU A 233 -5.30 10.24 1.00
C LEU A 233 -5.77 10.40 -0.44
N GLU A 234 -5.70 11.59 -0.98
CA GLU A 234 -6.16 11.89 -2.33
C GLU A 234 -5.02 11.74 -3.34
N LEU A 235 -5.21 10.85 -4.31
CA LEU A 235 -4.34 10.73 -5.49
C LEU A 235 -5.02 11.33 -6.71
N LEU A 236 -4.25 12.13 -7.44
CA LEU A 236 -4.70 12.83 -8.63
C LEU A 236 -4.11 12.16 -9.88
N PHE A 237 -4.97 11.77 -10.80
CA PHE A 237 -4.56 11.16 -12.07
C PHE A 237 -5.04 11.98 -13.26
N ASP A 238 -4.20 12.06 -14.28
CA ASP A 238 -4.57 12.66 -15.55
C ASP A 238 -5.88 12.06 -16.09
N PRO A 239 -6.78 12.85 -16.70
CA PRO A 239 -8.05 12.34 -17.22
C PRO A 239 -7.90 11.22 -18.26
N GLU A 240 -6.81 11.26 -19.02
CA GLU A 240 -6.43 10.25 -20.02
C GLU A 240 -5.75 9.02 -19.39
N TYR A 241 -5.48 9.07 -18.09
CA TYR A 241 -4.86 7.97 -17.37
C TYR A 241 -5.92 6.93 -17.07
N ALA A 242 -6.09 6.01 -17.98
CA ALA A 242 -6.95 4.86 -17.79
C ALA A 242 -6.27 3.88 -16.83
N LEU A 243 -6.41 4.15 -15.52
CA LEU A 243 -5.92 3.24 -14.47
C LEU A 243 -6.52 1.84 -14.66
N ASP A 244 -7.79 1.77 -15.07
CA ASP A 244 -8.48 0.53 -15.43
C ASP A 244 -7.80 -0.20 -16.60
N ASP A 245 -7.30 0.54 -17.60
CA ASP A 245 -6.56 -0.05 -18.72
C ASP A 245 -5.20 -0.60 -18.27
N ARG A 246 -4.49 0.08 -17.36
CA ARG A 246 -3.21 -0.44 -16.81
C ARG A 246 -3.43 -1.66 -15.92
N ILE A 247 -4.44 -1.63 -15.08
CA ILE A 247 -4.87 -2.80 -14.28
C ILE A 247 -5.23 -3.95 -15.21
N SER A 248 -5.99 -3.66 -16.27
CA SER A 248 -6.37 -4.64 -17.29
C SER A 248 -5.13 -5.19 -18.00
N LEU A 249 -4.21 -4.33 -18.45
CA LEU A 249 -2.97 -4.75 -19.11
C LEU A 249 -2.13 -5.67 -18.20
N GLU A 250 -2.01 -5.35 -16.91
CA GLU A 250 -1.26 -6.18 -15.96
C GLU A 250 -1.92 -7.53 -15.70
N GLN A 251 -3.27 -7.58 -15.67
CA GLN A 251 -4.00 -8.85 -15.53
C GLN A 251 -3.79 -9.80 -16.71
N PHE A 252 -3.46 -9.28 -17.89
CA PHE A 252 -3.21 -10.04 -19.11
C PHE A 252 -1.72 -10.11 -19.51
N ALA A 253 -0.83 -9.46 -18.75
CA ALA A 253 0.61 -9.60 -18.94
C ALA A 253 1.03 -11.01 -18.50
N SER A 254 1.59 -11.77 -19.41
CA SER A 254 2.06 -13.16 -19.20
C SER A 254 3.55 -13.22 -18.87
#